data_d0cdc4058c3bd4b4883309736fd9eb47
#
_entry.id   d0cdc4058c3bd4b4883309736fd9eb47
#
_cell.length_a   1.000
_cell.length_b   1.000
_cell.length_c   1.000
_cell.angle_alpha   90.00
_cell.angle_beta   90.00
_cell.angle_gamma   90.00
#
_symmetry.space_group_name_H-M   'P 1'
#
loop_
_entity.id
_entity.type
_entity.pdbx_description
1 polymer ?
#
loop_
_entity_poly.entity_id
_entity_poly.type
_entity_poly.pdbx_seq_one_letter_code
_entity_poly.pdbx_strand_id
1 'polypeptide(L)'
;LCITIIVFSNVETKSQCSNCVAPATQESITMQLSGTSCSFTINYCLLCSPSGNTIATLCSIVFPNPSYCYGIPLPASFFEDIRKVIAKDGALKCAIANGIPIGPCPNRSIIETYLPTCARWVFNETTNGVSMVPCLQLAGQCFQEWEICFDDPDYVITKIGQPYKESVVCEREIIILPPNQPNENDCFEICF
;
A
#
# COMPACT_ATOMS: atom_id res chain seq x y z
N LEU A 1 45.73 10.77 10.07
CA LEU A 1 44.65 9.77 10.00
C LEU A 1 43.39 10.51 9.60
N CYS A 2 43.03 10.49 8.30
CA CYS A 2 41.78 11.10 7.79
C CYS A 2 40.66 10.08 7.98
N ILE A 3 39.72 10.37 8.87
CA ILE A 3 38.50 9.57 9.02
C ILE A 3 37.49 10.09 7.99
N THR A 4 37.31 9.33 6.93
CA THR A 4 36.22 9.58 5.96
C THR A 4 34.92 9.11 6.58
N ILE A 5 34.11 10.03 7.08
CA ILE A 5 32.74 9.76 7.50
C ILE A 5 31.94 9.60 6.22
N ILE A 6 31.63 8.36 5.85
CA ILE A 6 30.64 8.06 4.81
C ILE A 6 29.29 8.36 5.43
N VAL A 7 28.77 9.55 5.20
CA VAL A 7 27.36 9.85 5.43
C VAL A 7 26.60 9.08 4.39
N PHE A 8 26.00 7.96 4.78
CA PHE A 8 24.90 7.38 4.01
C PHE A 8 23.77 8.41 4.07
N SER A 9 23.74 9.30 3.08
CA SER A 9 22.51 10.00 2.78
C SER A 9 21.53 8.91 2.40
N ASN A 10 20.60 8.59 3.31
CA ASN A 10 19.35 7.99 2.94
C ASN A 10 18.78 8.90 1.85
N VAL A 11 18.95 8.50 0.58
CA VAL A 11 18.16 9.02 -0.50
C VAL A 11 16.76 8.50 -0.17
N GLU A 12 16.07 9.28 0.65
CA GLU A 12 14.63 9.17 0.75
C GLU A 12 14.14 9.30 -0.68
N THR A 13 13.83 8.17 -1.30
CA THR A 13 12.88 8.18 -2.38
C THR A 13 11.67 8.88 -1.75
N LYS A 14 11.53 10.18 -2.03
CA LYS A 14 10.36 10.95 -1.62
C LYS A 14 9.19 10.19 -2.19
N SER A 15 8.72 9.27 -1.40
CA SER A 15 7.52 8.49 -1.63
C SER A 15 6.45 9.50 -1.97
N GLN A 16 5.67 9.22 -2.99
CA GLN A 16 4.58 10.09 -3.43
C GLN A 16 3.44 10.22 -2.40
N CYS A 17 3.63 9.69 -1.19
CA CYS A 17 2.93 10.13 0.02
C CYS A 17 3.40 11.50 0.53
N SER A 18 4.03 12.34 -0.28
CA SER A 18 4.41 13.70 0.12
C SER A 18 3.24 14.53 0.69
N ASN A 19 2.06 13.96 0.76
CA ASN A 19 0.80 14.57 1.16
C ASN A 19 0.00 13.74 2.18
N CYS A 20 0.64 12.97 3.07
CA CYS A 20 -0.08 12.59 4.28
C CYS A 20 -0.39 13.87 5.05
N VAL A 21 -1.64 14.31 4.96
CA VAL A 21 -2.09 15.54 5.64
C VAL A 21 -2.17 15.25 7.13
N ALA A 22 -1.46 16.04 7.93
CA ALA A 22 -1.55 15.91 9.38
C ALA A 22 -3.03 15.90 9.84
N PRO A 23 -3.43 15.01 10.76
CA PRO A 23 -2.60 14.20 11.67
C PRO A 23 -2.20 12.79 11.14
N ALA A 24 -2.41 12.48 9.86
CA ALA A 24 -2.00 11.18 9.31
C ALA A 24 -0.48 11.03 9.28
N THR A 25 0.01 9.83 9.56
CA THR A 25 1.42 9.46 9.51
C THR A 25 1.74 8.65 8.25
N GLN A 26 2.96 8.78 7.75
CA GLN A 26 3.45 7.94 6.66
C GLN A 26 4.01 6.64 7.22
N GLU A 27 3.54 5.53 6.65
CA GLU A 27 3.91 4.18 7.05
C GLU A 27 4.39 3.36 5.86
N SER A 28 5.17 2.30 6.14
CA SER A 28 5.63 1.38 5.10
C SER A 28 5.66 -0.06 5.58
N ILE A 29 5.42 -0.99 4.64
CA ILE A 29 5.48 -2.44 4.86
C ILE A 29 6.25 -3.06 3.70
N THR A 30 7.26 -3.88 3.99
CA THR A 30 7.95 -4.65 2.95
C THR A 30 7.38 -6.07 2.89
N MET A 31 7.07 -6.50 1.69
CA MET A 31 6.50 -7.81 1.40
C MET A 31 7.30 -8.52 0.29
N GLN A 32 7.04 -9.82 0.14
CA GLN A 32 7.58 -10.65 -0.93
C GLN A 32 6.43 -11.40 -1.60
N LEU A 33 6.43 -11.47 -2.92
CA LEU A 33 5.49 -12.32 -3.63
C LEU A 33 5.77 -13.78 -3.31
N SER A 34 4.73 -14.50 -2.89
CA SER A 34 4.83 -15.89 -2.47
C SER A 34 5.51 -16.76 -3.52
N GLY A 35 6.50 -17.55 -3.09
CA GLY A 35 7.25 -18.47 -3.96
C GLY A 35 8.24 -17.80 -4.91
N THR A 36 8.52 -16.51 -4.76
CA THR A 36 9.45 -15.78 -5.62
C THR A 36 10.48 -15.01 -4.81
N SER A 37 11.52 -14.46 -5.48
CA SER A 37 12.46 -13.50 -4.88
C SER A 37 12.02 -12.05 -5.08
N CYS A 38 10.83 -11.81 -5.66
CA CYS A 38 10.30 -10.49 -5.88
C CYS A 38 9.81 -9.87 -4.58
N SER A 39 10.52 -8.85 -4.09
CA SER A 39 10.14 -8.06 -2.92
C SER A 39 9.68 -6.67 -3.32
N PHE A 40 8.76 -6.11 -2.55
CA PHE A 40 8.22 -4.78 -2.77
C PHE A 40 7.87 -4.11 -1.43
N THR A 41 7.85 -2.78 -1.45
CA THR A 41 7.47 -1.96 -0.30
C THR A 41 6.19 -1.22 -0.60
N ILE A 42 5.21 -1.36 0.28
CA ILE A 42 3.94 -0.65 0.27
C ILE A 42 4.11 0.59 1.13
N ASN A 43 3.87 1.79 0.58
CA ASN A 43 3.82 3.02 1.32
C ASN A 43 2.37 3.50 1.42
N TYR A 44 1.94 3.93 2.60
CA TYR A 44 0.59 4.37 2.83
C TYR A 44 0.52 5.46 3.91
N CYS A 45 -0.54 6.26 3.89
CA CYS A 45 -0.87 7.19 4.96
C CYS A 45 -1.82 6.53 5.95
N LEU A 46 -1.53 6.66 7.23
CA LEU A 46 -2.34 6.11 8.31
C LEU A 46 -2.89 7.23 9.20
N LEU A 47 -4.21 7.28 9.33
CA LEU A 47 -4.91 8.16 10.25
C LEU A 47 -5.52 7.32 11.38
N CYS A 48 -5.00 7.50 12.59
CA CYS A 48 -5.52 6.87 13.80
C CYS A 48 -6.48 7.82 14.51
N SER A 49 -7.76 7.49 14.52
CA SER A 49 -8.76 8.25 15.28
C SER A 49 -9.12 7.53 16.57
N PRO A 50 -8.97 8.17 17.74
CA PRO A 50 -9.38 7.57 19.03
C PRO A 50 -10.88 7.35 19.15
N SER A 51 -11.68 8.12 18.44
CA SER A 51 -13.15 8.14 18.52
C SER A 51 -13.85 7.90 17.17
N GLY A 52 -13.11 7.58 16.12
CA GLY A 52 -13.63 7.39 14.76
C GLY A 52 -12.96 6.24 14.03
N ASN A 53 -13.26 6.12 12.76
CA ASN A 53 -12.68 5.08 11.93
C ASN A 53 -11.17 5.31 11.73
N THR A 54 -10.41 4.24 11.79
CA THR A 54 -9.02 4.22 11.36
C THR A 54 -9.00 4.18 9.84
N ILE A 55 -8.20 5.07 9.22
CA ILE A 55 -8.13 5.19 7.75
C ILE A 55 -6.70 4.92 7.30
N ALA A 56 -6.54 4.04 6.32
CA ALA A 56 -5.27 3.77 5.68
C ALA A 56 -5.38 3.96 4.16
N THR A 57 -4.58 4.87 3.60
CA THR A 57 -4.62 5.23 2.18
C THR A 57 -3.33 4.84 1.48
N LEU A 58 -3.40 3.98 0.46
CA LEU A 58 -2.25 3.57 -0.34
C LEU A 58 -1.67 4.77 -1.11
N CYS A 59 -0.36 4.95 -1.02
CA CYS A 59 0.38 5.98 -1.73
C CYS A 59 1.17 5.43 -2.90
N SER A 60 1.92 4.37 -2.66
CA SER A 60 2.72 3.72 -3.71
C SER A 60 3.09 2.29 -3.33
N ILE A 61 3.43 1.51 -4.36
CA ILE A 61 4.08 0.21 -4.22
C ILE A 61 5.41 0.32 -4.95
N VAL A 62 6.52 0.09 -4.26
CA VAL A 62 7.87 0.26 -4.79
C VAL A 62 8.55 -1.09 -4.92
N PHE A 63 9.07 -1.40 -6.09
CA PHE A 63 9.91 -2.56 -6.38
C PHE A 63 11.36 -2.10 -6.49
N PRO A 64 12.16 -2.23 -5.42
CA PRO A 64 13.54 -1.72 -5.40
C PRO A 64 14.48 -2.49 -6.33
N ASN A 65 14.19 -3.78 -6.55
CA ASN A 65 14.93 -4.66 -7.45
C ASN A 65 13.97 -5.31 -8.45
N PRO A 66 13.45 -4.56 -9.43
CA PRO A 66 12.40 -5.04 -10.32
C PRO A 66 12.84 -6.24 -11.18
N SER A 67 14.15 -6.44 -11.40
CA SER A 67 14.68 -7.58 -12.16
C SER A 67 14.24 -8.95 -11.61
N TYR A 68 14.05 -9.06 -10.30
CA TYR A 68 13.52 -10.29 -9.67
C TYR A 68 12.00 -10.44 -9.83
N CYS A 69 11.34 -9.41 -10.35
CA CYS A 69 9.89 -9.36 -10.52
C CYS A 69 9.47 -9.46 -11.99
N TYR A 70 10.40 -9.28 -12.93
CA TYR A 70 10.08 -9.29 -14.35
C TYR A 70 9.47 -10.63 -14.79
N GLY A 71 8.37 -10.54 -15.55
CA GLY A 71 7.67 -11.71 -16.08
C GLY A 71 6.90 -12.52 -15.04
N ILE A 72 6.87 -12.09 -13.78
CA ILE A 72 6.04 -12.71 -12.74
C ILE A 72 4.65 -12.04 -12.80
N PRO A 73 3.59 -12.78 -13.18
CA PRO A 73 2.25 -12.22 -13.17
C PRO A 73 1.81 -11.93 -11.73
N LEU A 74 1.20 -10.77 -11.52
CA LEU A 74 0.57 -10.47 -10.25
C LEU A 74 -0.65 -11.39 -10.06
N PRO A 75 -0.80 -12.03 -8.89
CA PRO A 75 -2.01 -12.81 -8.61
C PRO A 75 -3.24 -11.90 -8.65
N ALA A 76 -4.39 -12.46 -9.05
CA ALA A 76 -5.65 -11.71 -9.09
C ALA A 76 -6.03 -11.10 -7.74
N SER A 77 -5.60 -11.72 -6.62
CA SER A 77 -5.81 -11.22 -5.26
C SER A 77 -4.82 -10.14 -4.82
N PHE A 78 -3.83 -9.75 -5.66
CA PHE A 78 -2.70 -8.92 -5.24
C PHE A 78 -3.12 -7.64 -4.50
N PHE A 79 -4.07 -6.87 -5.06
CA PHE A 79 -4.53 -5.63 -4.43
C PHE A 79 -5.44 -5.88 -3.23
N GLU A 80 -6.19 -6.97 -3.20
CA GLU A 80 -6.95 -7.38 -2.02
C GLU A 80 -6.01 -7.78 -0.88
N ASP A 81 -4.94 -8.52 -1.18
CA ASP A 81 -3.92 -8.90 -0.21
C ASP A 81 -3.18 -7.67 0.35
N ILE A 82 -2.85 -6.70 -0.50
CA ILE A 82 -2.28 -5.42 -0.08
C ILE A 82 -3.23 -4.67 0.87
N ARG A 83 -4.52 -4.55 0.53
CA ARG A 83 -5.52 -3.91 1.41
C ARG A 83 -5.58 -4.61 2.76
N LYS A 84 -5.63 -5.93 2.76
CA LYS A 84 -5.68 -6.75 3.98
C LYS A 84 -4.45 -6.53 4.86
N VAL A 85 -3.27 -6.47 4.26
CA VAL A 85 -2.01 -6.22 4.98
C VAL A 85 -1.95 -4.80 5.54
N ILE A 86 -2.33 -3.78 4.75
CA ILE A 86 -2.44 -2.39 5.22
C ILE A 86 -3.45 -2.27 6.36
N ALA A 87 -4.60 -2.95 6.25
CA ALA A 87 -5.61 -2.96 7.30
C ALA A 87 -5.08 -3.56 8.61
N LYS A 88 -4.38 -4.70 8.53
CA LYS A 88 -3.77 -5.34 9.71
C LYS A 88 -2.74 -4.44 10.37
N ASP A 89 -1.77 -3.95 9.60
CA ASP A 89 -0.68 -3.12 10.11
C ASP A 89 -1.20 -1.79 10.67
N GLY A 90 -2.13 -1.15 9.96
CA GLY A 90 -2.75 0.09 10.40
C GLY A 90 -3.54 -0.05 11.69
N ALA A 91 -4.34 -1.11 11.83
CA ALA A 91 -5.08 -1.37 13.07
C ALA A 91 -4.14 -1.61 14.26
N LEU A 92 -3.07 -2.39 14.07
CA LEU A 92 -2.07 -2.65 15.11
C LEU A 92 -1.34 -1.36 15.53
N LYS A 93 -0.90 -0.54 14.59
CA LYS A 93 -0.24 0.73 14.87
C LYS A 93 -1.16 1.72 15.60
N CYS A 94 -2.42 1.81 15.17
CA CYS A 94 -3.41 2.66 15.83
C CYS A 94 -3.76 2.17 17.22
N ALA A 95 -3.84 0.86 17.44
CA ALA A 95 -4.02 0.27 18.76
C ALA A 95 -2.89 0.68 19.72
N ILE A 96 -1.64 0.63 19.24
CA ILE A 96 -0.47 1.06 20.01
C ILE A 96 -0.51 2.58 20.27
N ALA A 97 -0.74 3.38 19.23
CA ALA A 97 -0.74 4.84 19.31
C ALA A 97 -1.82 5.37 20.27
N ASN A 98 -2.98 4.74 20.28
CA ASN A 98 -4.11 5.13 21.13
C ASN A 98 -4.10 4.44 22.51
N GLY A 99 -3.21 3.47 22.74
CA GLY A 99 -3.19 2.67 23.96
C GLY A 99 -4.45 1.78 24.13
N ILE A 100 -5.16 1.49 23.05
CA ILE A 100 -6.39 0.68 23.03
C ILE A 100 -6.09 -0.61 22.26
N PRO A 101 -5.92 -1.76 22.94
CA PRO A 101 -5.63 -3.01 22.25
C PRO A 101 -6.82 -3.45 21.38
N ILE A 102 -6.50 -4.16 20.30
CA ILE A 102 -7.52 -4.84 19.50
C ILE A 102 -8.16 -5.90 20.39
N GLY A 103 -9.47 -5.80 20.57
CA GLY A 103 -10.23 -6.71 21.43
C GLY A 103 -10.30 -8.13 20.89
N PRO A 104 -10.58 -9.11 21.80
CA PRO A 104 -10.84 -10.48 21.38
C PRO A 104 -12.11 -10.54 20.53
N CYS A 105 -12.18 -11.50 19.61
CA CYS A 105 -13.41 -11.75 18.87
C CYS A 105 -14.55 -12.12 19.82
N PRO A 106 -15.76 -11.56 19.69
CA PRO A 106 -16.27 -10.79 18.56
C PRO A 106 -16.12 -9.25 18.65
N ASN A 107 -15.39 -8.72 19.65
CA ASN A 107 -15.15 -7.28 19.74
C ASN A 107 -14.18 -6.85 18.63
N ARG A 108 -14.69 -6.09 17.66
CA ARG A 108 -13.99 -5.80 16.42
C ARG A 108 -13.62 -4.33 16.32
N SER A 109 -12.42 -4.08 15.80
CA SER A 109 -12.01 -2.76 15.35
C SER A 109 -12.29 -2.63 13.84
N ILE A 110 -12.73 -1.45 13.42
CA ILE A 110 -13.00 -1.17 11.98
C ILE A 110 -11.86 -0.32 11.44
N ILE A 111 -11.40 -0.68 10.27
CA ILE A 111 -10.46 0.12 9.50
C ILE A 111 -10.91 0.22 8.04
N GLU A 112 -10.82 1.43 7.49
CA GLU A 112 -11.07 1.71 6.09
C GLU A 112 -9.75 1.75 5.32
N THR A 113 -9.68 1.02 4.21
CA THR A 113 -8.53 1.07 3.31
C THR A 113 -8.94 1.74 1.99
N TYR A 114 -8.14 2.73 1.57
CA TYR A 114 -8.34 3.49 0.35
C TYR A 114 -7.21 3.18 -0.64
N LEU A 115 -7.59 2.81 -1.86
CA LEU A 115 -6.68 2.69 -3.00
C LEU A 115 -7.10 3.67 -4.09
N PRO A 116 -6.17 4.18 -4.91
CA PRO A 116 -6.56 4.89 -6.13
C PRO A 116 -7.29 3.94 -7.08
N THR A 117 -8.29 4.43 -7.82
CA THR A 117 -8.97 3.61 -8.84
C THR A 117 -8.01 3.25 -9.96
N CYS A 118 -7.21 4.21 -10.40
CA CYS A 118 -6.20 4.03 -11.44
C CYS A 118 -4.79 4.31 -10.92
N ALA A 119 -3.85 3.50 -11.37
CA ALA A 119 -2.42 3.66 -11.08
C ALA A 119 -1.59 3.54 -12.35
N ARG A 120 -0.34 3.96 -12.27
CA ARG A 120 0.66 3.82 -13.35
C ARG A 120 2.00 3.39 -12.80
N TRP A 121 2.83 2.84 -13.66
CA TRP A 121 4.22 2.55 -13.34
C TRP A 121 5.12 3.76 -13.60
N VAL A 122 6.04 4.02 -12.70
CA VAL A 122 7.10 5.02 -12.84
C VAL A 122 8.43 4.36 -12.60
N PHE A 123 9.35 4.50 -13.55
CA PHE A 123 10.72 4.01 -13.42
C PHE A 123 11.61 5.12 -12.82
N ASN A 124 12.41 4.75 -11.82
CA ASN A 124 13.41 5.64 -11.24
C ASN A 124 14.80 5.20 -11.71
N GLU A 125 15.38 5.94 -12.66
CA GLU A 125 16.69 5.65 -13.23
C GLU A 125 17.82 5.68 -12.17
N THR A 126 17.70 6.54 -11.15
CA THR A 126 18.74 6.68 -10.12
C THR A 126 18.83 5.45 -9.21
N THR A 127 17.69 4.86 -8.87
CA THR A 127 17.61 3.68 -7.99
C THR A 127 17.45 2.38 -8.76
N ASN A 128 17.27 2.46 -10.08
CA ASN A 128 16.87 1.34 -10.95
C ASN A 128 15.62 0.61 -10.42
N GLY A 129 14.78 1.33 -9.69
CA GLY A 129 13.55 0.82 -9.10
C GLY A 129 12.32 1.19 -9.92
N VAL A 130 11.23 0.44 -9.72
CA VAL A 130 9.93 0.74 -10.32
C VAL A 130 8.92 0.99 -9.22
N SER A 131 8.11 2.02 -9.39
CA SER A 131 7.06 2.37 -8.45
C SER A 131 5.71 2.38 -9.15
N MET A 132 4.72 1.77 -8.51
CA MET A 132 3.32 1.98 -8.87
C MET A 132 2.79 3.18 -8.09
N VAL A 133 2.17 4.11 -8.79
CA VAL A 133 1.71 5.37 -8.21
C VAL A 133 0.32 5.74 -8.73
N PRO A 134 -0.48 6.51 -7.96
CA PRO A 134 -1.77 6.99 -8.43
C PRO A 134 -1.67 7.82 -9.71
N CYS A 135 -2.66 7.68 -10.58
CA CYS A 135 -2.84 8.55 -11.74
C CYS A 135 -3.53 9.85 -11.32
N LEU A 136 -2.77 10.95 -11.25
CA LEU A 136 -3.30 12.24 -10.79
C LEU A 136 -4.40 12.81 -11.68
N GLN A 137 -4.42 12.45 -12.96
CA GLN A 137 -5.43 12.92 -13.93
C GLN A 137 -6.75 12.15 -13.86
N LEU A 138 -6.74 10.96 -13.25
CA LEU A 138 -7.88 10.07 -13.07
C LEU A 138 -8.11 9.84 -11.57
N ALA A 139 -8.42 10.94 -10.87
CA ALA A 139 -8.59 10.96 -9.43
C ALA A 139 -9.90 10.28 -9.02
N GLY A 140 -9.86 8.97 -8.93
CA GLY A 140 -10.90 8.17 -8.29
C GLY A 140 -10.30 7.35 -7.17
N GLN A 141 -11.12 7.02 -6.18
CA GLN A 141 -10.73 6.17 -5.07
C GLN A 141 -11.66 4.97 -4.98
N CYS A 142 -11.11 3.88 -4.51
CA CYS A 142 -11.92 2.78 -4.04
C CYS A 142 -11.60 2.48 -2.58
N PHE A 143 -12.62 2.22 -1.81
CA PHE A 143 -12.43 1.89 -0.41
C PHE A 143 -13.05 0.54 -0.04
N GLN A 144 -12.51 -0.04 0.99
CA GLN A 144 -12.97 -1.28 1.60
C GLN A 144 -12.87 -1.17 3.10
N GLU A 145 -13.95 -1.55 3.78
CA GLU A 145 -13.96 -1.71 5.23
C GLU A 145 -13.52 -3.11 5.63
N TRP A 146 -12.82 -3.17 6.75
CA TRP A 146 -12.33 -4.41 7.35
C TRP A 146 -12.66 -4.43 8.84
N GLU A 147 -13.08 -5.58 9.31
CA GLU A 147 -13.16 -5.89 10.75
C GLU A 147 -11.92 -6.65 11.16
N ILE A 148 -11.34 -6.24 12.28
CA ILE A 148 -10.16 -6.89 12.87
C ILE A 148 -10.41 -7.18 14.32
N CYS A 149 -10.19 -8.42 14.74
CA CYS A 149 -10.24 -8.84 16.14
C CYS A 149 -9.10 -9.83 16.42
N PHE A 150 -8.78 -10.01 17.69
CA PHE A 150 -7.77 -10.98 18.13
C PHE A 150 -8.42 -12.32 18.40
N ASP A 151 -7.89 -13.39 17.80
CA ASP A 151 -8.24 -14.79 18.05
C ASP A 151 -6.94 -15.56 18.24
N ASP A 152 -6.61 -15.83 19.50
CA ASP A 152 -5.29 -16.33 19.93
C ASP A 152 -4.81 -17.56 19.11
N PRO A 153 -3.61 -17.52 18.50
CA PRO A 153 -2.55 -16.49 18.66
C PRO A 153 -2.57 -15.38 17.59
N ASP A 154 -3.55 -15.34 16.71
CA ASP A 154 -3.55 -14.50 15.50
C ASP A 154 -4.67 -13.45 15.47
N TYR A 155 -4.59 -12.55 14.50
CA TYR A 155 -5.64 -11.59 14.21
C TYR A 155 -6.51 -12.09 13.07
N VAL A 156 -7.81 -12.17 13.30
CA VAL A 156 -8.82 -12.43 12.26
C VAL A 156 -9.16 -11.12 11.58
N ILE A 157 -9.06 -11.11 10.24
CA ILE A 157 -9.36 -9.94 9.40
C ILE A 157 -10.45 -10.36 8.43
N THR A 158 -11.57 -9.67 8.52
CA THR A 158 -12.78 -9.97 7.72
C THR A 158 -13.16 -8.75 6.89
N LYS A 159 -13.37 -8.95 5.61
CA LYS A 159 -13.88 -7.93 4.71
C LYS A 159 -15.36 -7.66 4.98
N ILE A 160 -15.74 -6.38 5.09
CA ILE A 160 -17.13 -5.95 5.24
C ILE A 160 -17.68 -5.52 3.88
N GLY A 161 -18.69 -6.22 3.40
CA GLY A 161 -19.38 -5.88 2.14
C GLY A 161 -18.49 -6.00 0.90
N GLN A 162 -18.91 -5.34 -0.16
CA GLN A 162 -18.15 -5.22 -1.41
C GLN A 162 -17.36 -3.91 -1.43
N PRO A 163 -16.20 -3.85 -2.10
CA PRO A 163 -15.47 -2.61 -2.23
C PRO A 163 -16.35 -1.57 -2.96
N TYR A 164 -16.35 -0.36 -2.43
CA TYR A 164 -16.92 0.78 -3.14
C TYR A 164 -15.87 1.32 -4.11
N LYS A 165 -16.28 1.59 -5.34
CA LYS A 165 -15.44 2.14 -6.38
C LYS A 165 -16.10 3.38 -6.97
N GLU A 166 -15.37 4.48 -7.02
CA GLU A 166 -15.79 5.65 -7.79
C GLU A 166 -15.75 5.34 -9.29
N SER A 167 -16.74 5.85 -10.02
CA SER A 167 -16.88 5.62 -11.47
C SER A 167 -15.82 6.41 -12.23
N VAL A 168 -14.64 5.81 -12.38
CA VAL A 168 -13.53 6.34 -13.20
C VAL A 168 -13.13 5.26 -14.18
N VAL A 169 -12.89 5.64 -15.43
CA VAL A 169 -12.43 4.73 -16.48
C VAL A 169 -10.92 4.88 -16.62
N CYS A 170 -10.19 3.81 -16.36
CA CYS A 170 -8.76 3.74 -16.58
C CYS A 170 -8.45 3.34 -18.03
N GLU A 171 -7.28 3.70 -18.54
CA GLU A 171 -6.90 3.45 -19.93
C GLU A 171 -6.68 1.97 -20.23
N ARG A 172 -6.35 1.17 -19.21
CA ARG A 172 -6.10 -0.27 -19.33
C ARG A 172 -6.71 -1.06 -18.17
N GLU A 173 -7.13 -2.28 -18.47
CA GLU A 173 -7.70 -3.23 -17.50
C GLU A 173 -6.66 -4.20 -16.91
N ILE A 174 -5.49 -4.37 -17.52
CA ILE A 174 -4.56 -5.46 -17.18
C ILE A 174 -3.29 -4.94 -16.55
N ILE A 175 -2.96 -5.53 -15.40
CA ILE A 175 -1.72 -5.31 -14.67
C ILE A 175 -0.77 -6.47 -14.97
N ILE A 176 0.28 -6.18 -15.70
CA ILE A 176 1.48 -7.00 -15.76
C ILE A 176 2.52 -6.31 -14.91
N LEU A 177 3.27 -7.05 -14.07
CA LEU A 177 4.42 -6.48 -13.38
C LEU A 177 5.32 -5.76 -14.38
N PRO A 178 6.00 -4.69 -13.92
CA PRO A 178 6.56 -3.69 -14.82
C PRO A 178 7.39 -4.33 -15.90
N PRO A 179 7.15 -3.99 -17.16
CA PRO A 179 8.06 -4.33 -18.26
C PRO A 179 9.41 -3.68 -18.00
N ASN A 180 10.45 -4.15 -18.69
CA ASN A 180 11.80 -3.57 -18.63
C ASN A 180 11.84 -2.05 -18.90
N GLN A 181 10.78 -1.53 -19.53
CA GLN A 181 10.56 -0.09 -19.75
C GLN A 181 9.07 0.18 -19.56
N PRO A 182 8.63 0.59 -18.35
CA PRO A 182 7.25 0.95 -18.12
C PRO A 182 6.87 2.17 -18.96
N ASN A 183 5.71 2.10 -19.62
CA ASN A 183 5.13 3.27 -20.23
C ASN A 183 4.49 4.11 -19.11
N GLU A 184 5.16 5.19 -18.72
CA GLU A 184 4.74 6.06 -17.60
C GLU A 184 3.37 6.73 -17.82
N ASN A 185 2.87 6.73 -19.05
CA ASN A 185 1.63 7.42 -19.39
C ASN A 185 0.38 6.54 -19.29
N ASP A 186 0.53 5.22 -19.22
CA ASP A 186 -0.61 4.32 -19.21
C ASP A 186 -1.14 4.11 -17.79
N CYS A 187 -2.38 4.52 -17.56
CA CYS A 187 -3.11 4.31 -16.31
C CYS A 187 -3.93 3.02 -16.38
N PHE A 188 -3.73 2.13 -15.45
CA PHE A 188 -4.46 0.87 -15.34
C PHE A 188 -5.30 0.79 -14.06
N GLU A 189 -6.35 0.00 -14.11
CA GLU A 189 -7.25 -0.19 -12.97
C GLU A 189 -6.62 -1.08 -11.90
N ILE A 190 -6.79 -0.70 -10.62
CA ILE A 190 -6.34 -1.49 -9.46
C ILE A 190 -7.45 -1.76 -8.43
N CYS A 191 -8.67 -1.32 -8.72
CA CYS A 191 -9.84 -1.46 -7.88
C CYS A 191 -10.79 -2.52 -8.45
N PHE A 192 -10.62 -3.76 -8.04
CA PHE A 192 -11.44 -4.92 -8.44
C PHE A 192 -12.34 -5.40 -7.30
#